data_818602b748481c5b61e12e95c447da1e
#
_entry.id   818602b748481c5b61e12e95c447da1e
#
_cell.length_a   1.000
_cell.length_b   1.000
_cell.length_c   1.000
_cell.angle_alpha   90.00
_cell.angle_beta   90.00
_cell.angle_gamma   90.00
#
_symmetry.space_group_name_H-M   'P 1'
#
loop_
_entity.id
_entity.type
_entity.pdbx_description
1 polymer ?
#
loop_
_entity_poly.entity_id
_entity_poly.type
_entity_poly.pdbx_seq_one_letter_code
_entity_poly.pdbx_strand_id
1 'polypeptide(L)'
;MDPIETFKNLPPDQQKQVLDLGIKATEKLSNGIFKVLGYRLEAKHMKAMADAEAYKTKVMADAKAYEIDTIGTAIRNNQDLPVSFNSLDNTLSIDITNPEQLIQRSNYRLQYQQAKKEHNIEKIIGKTILELGDKAPDSTEEVDEDWYTRFFNIVEDVSDEQLQSLWARILAGEVLKPRTYTYRFLSVLSNISKNEFEIILKIAPFVCGDVIINDQKQLLSKDISNHEIDILEDMGVLKNGSLQIQGLQLESKQGTVFLKSSKYAFVFINNGLSSINHMIDVIDVTETGKQLFKLANIPLDMDYMKNAFINKFSEFKKLSIFAAEITKRENGQIYVSDKHIFDINHIKEN
;
A
#
# COMPACT_ATOMS: atom_id res chain seq x y z
N MET A 1 14.05 -12.51 -11.51
CA MET A 1 13.70 -12.82 -12.90
C MET A 1 12.77 -11.73 -13.40
N ASP A 2 13.06 -11.18 -14.55
CA ASP A 2 12.20 -10.15 -15.16
C ASP A 2 10.86 -10.80 -15.57
N PRO A 3 9.70 -10.28 -15.13
CA PRO A 3 8.38 -10.80 -15.51
C PRO A 3 8.17 -10.86 -17.03
N ILE A 4 8.76 -9.92 -17.78
CA ILE A 4 8.66 -9.85 -19.25
C ILE A 4 9.45 -10.99 -19.91
N GLU A 5 10.62 -11.34 -19.39
CA GLU A 5 11.40 -12.49 -19.88
C GLU A 5 10.69 -13.81 -19.56
N THR A 6 10.08 -13.91 -18.40
CA THR A 6 9.30 -15.08 -17.98
C THR A 6 8.10 -15.28 -18.91
N PHE A 7 7.37 -14.22 -19.26
CA PHE A 7 6.23 -14.26 -20.18
C PHE A 7 6.65 -14.68 -21.61
N LYS A 8 7.74 -14.12 -22.14
CA LYS A 8 8.24 -14.44 -23.49
C LYS A 8 8.67 -15.90 -23.65
N ASN A 9 9.05 -16.54 -22.54
CA ASN A 9 9.49 -17.94 -22.52
C ASN A 9 8.35 -18.95 -22.29
N LEU A 10 7.10 -18.49 -22.11
CA LEU A 10 5.93 -19.37 -22.01
C LEU A 10 5.54 -19.93 -23.39
N PRO A 11 4.98 -21.14 -23.48
CA PRO A 11 4.35 -21.67 -24.68
C PRO A 11 3.24 -20.74 -25.19
N PRO A 12 2.98 -20.65 -26.51
CA PRO A 12 1.99 -19.72 -27.08
C PRO A 12 0.56 -19.84 -26.54
N ASP A 13 0.14 -21.04 -26.15
CA ASP A 13 -1.14 -21.32 -25.53
C ASP A 13 -1.21 -20.76 -24.11
N GLN A 14 -0.12 -20.83 -23.35
CA GLN A 14 -0.02 -20.23 -22.02
C GLN A 14 0.09 -18.70 -22.08
N GLN A 15 0.84 -18.16 -23.04
CA GLN A 15 0.85 -16.70 -23.27
C GLN A 15 -0.55 -16.18 -23.60
N LYS A 16 -1.33 -16.90 -24.40
CA LYS A 16 -2.72 -16.53 -24.72
C LYS A 16 -3.60 -16.60 -23.48
N GLN A 17 -3.46 -17.62 -22.63
CA GLN A 17 -4.21 -17.72 -21.37
C GLN A 17 -3.90 -16.56 -20.43
N VAL A 18 -2.64 -16.19 -20.26
CA VAL A 18 -2.22 -15.05 -19.42
C VAL A 18 -2.81 -13.75 -19.95
N LEU A 19 -2.76 -13.51 -21.26
CA LEU A 19 -3.37 -12.35 -21.90
C LEU A 19 -4.90 -12.30 -21.69
N ASP A 20 -5.59 -13.43 -21.86
CA ASP A 20 -7.05 -13.52 -21.66
C ASP A 20 -7.45 -13.25 -20.20
N LEU A 21 -6.58 -13.61 -19.24
CA LEU A 21 -6.81 -13.35 -17.81
C LEU A 21 -6.62 -11.86 -17.45
N GLY A 22 -5.59 -11.22 -17.98
CA GLY A 22 -5.37 -9.78 -17.82
C GLY A 22 -6.51 -8.96 -18.44
N ILE A 23 -7.05 -9.38 -19.58
CA ILE A 23 -8.21 -8.75 -20.23
C ILE A 23 -9.43 -8.78 -19.29
N LYS A 24 -9.73 -9.92 -18.64
CA LYS A 24 -10.88 -10.03 -17.71
C LYS A 24 -10.81 -9.10 -16.52
N ALA A 25 -9.63 -8.93 -15.92
CA ALA A 25 -9.45 -8.00 -14.80
C ALA A 25 -9.67 -6.54 -15.26
N THR A 26 -9.15 -6.20 -16.43
CA THR A 26 -9.28 -4.87 -17.00
C THR A 26 -10.73 -4.57 -17.45
N GLU A 27 -11.44 -5.55 -17.99
CA GLU A 27 -12.87 -5.44 -18.31
C GLU A 27 -13.71 -5.22 -17.04
N LYS A 28 -13.42 -5.96 -15.97
CA LYS A 28 -14.09 -5.81 -14.68
C LYS A 28 -13.89 -4.41 -14.11
N LEU A 29 -12.66 -3.89 -14.17
CA LEU A 29 -12.33 -2.50 -13.78
C LEU A 29 -13.10 -1.51 -14.65
N SER A 30 -13.10 -1.66 -15.98
CA SER A 30 -13.78 -0.76 -16.91
C SER A 30 -15.30 -0.72 -16.70
N ASN A 31 -15.92 -1.87 -16.41
CA ASN A 31 -17.34 -1.94 -16.11
C ASN A 31 -17.68 -1.20 -14.79
N GLY A 32 -16.84 -1.34 -13.76
CA GLY A 32 -17.01 -0.61 -12.49
C GLY A 32 -16.86 0.90 -12.68
N ILE A 33 -15.86 1.35 -13.44
CA ILE A 33 -15.65 2.76 -13.79
C ILE A 33 -16.88 3.31 -14.54
N PHE A 34 -17.40 2.57 -15.53
CA PHE A 34 -18.57 3.02 -16.28
C PHE A 34 -19.80 3.22 -15.38
N LYS A 35 -20.04 2.34 -14.42
CA LYS A 35 -21.17 2.46 -13.50
C LYS A 35 -21.13 3.72 -12.64
N VAL A 36 -19.93 4.15 -12.24
CA VAL A 36 -19.75 5.26 -11.28
C VAL A 36 -19.40 6.58 -11.96
N LEU A 37 -18.48 6.57 -12.93
CA LEU A 37 -17.99 7.77 -13.59
C LEU A 37 -18.71 8.08 -14.92
N GLY A 38 -19.51 7.14 -15.44
CA GLY A 38 -20.32 7.33 -16.66
C GLY A 38 -19.55 7.22 -17.97
N TYR A 39 -18.25 6.92 -17.95
CA TYR A 39 -17.46 6.69 -19.17
C TYR A 39 -16.74 5.33 -19.13
N ARG A 40 -16.46 4.78 -20.33
CA ARG A 40 -15.71 3.53 -20.49
C ARG A 40 -14.28 3.80 -20.91
N LEU A 41 -13.35 3.06 -20.33
CA LEU A 41 -12.00 3.03 -20.87
C LEU A 41 -12.02 2.30 -22.21
N GLU A 42 -11.58 2.98 -23.27
CA GLU A 42 -11.49 2.32 -24.59
C GLU A 42 -10.41 1.22 -24.57
N ALA A 43 -10.73 0.04 -25.14
CA ALA A 43 -9.81 -1.10 -25.23
C ALA A 43 -8.47 -0.73 -25.90
N LYS A 44 -8.48 0.28 -26.77
CA LYS A 44 -7.29 0.82 -27.42
C LYS A 44 -6.37 1.60 -26.47
N HIS A 45 -6.96 2.33 -25.51
CA HIS A 45 -6.24 2.99 -24.41
C HIS A 45 -5.66 1.95 -23.46
N MET A 46 -6.42 0.91 -23.13
CA MET A 46 -5.98 -0.17 -22.24
C MET A 46 -4.81 -0.96 -22.81
N LYS A 47 -4.76 -1.16 -24.14
CA LYS A 47 -3.66 -1.84 -24.81
C LYS A 47 -2.40 -0.97 -24.89
N ALA A 48 -2.55 0.34 -25.06
CA ALA A 48 -1.44 1.31 -25.02
C ALA A 48 -0.88 1.49 -23.61
N MET A 49 -1.73 1.28 -22.58
CA MET A 49 -1.33 1.28 -21.16
C MET A 49 -0.58 0.01 -20.76
N ALA A 50 -0.81 -1.12 -21.43
CA ALA A 50 -0.08 -2.38 -21.21
C ALA A 50 1.37 -2.33 -21.75
N ASP A 51 1.69 -1.43 -22.67
CA ASP A 51 3.07 -1.14 -23.09
C ASP A 51 3.71 -0.14 -22.11
N ALA A 52 4.03 -0.65 -20.92
CA ALA A 52 4.26 0.08 -19.67
C ALA A 52 5.32 1.21 -19.72
N GLU A 53 6.36 1.12 -20.51
CA GLU A 53 7.43 2.12 -20.57
C GLU A 53 7.10 3.32 -21.49
N ALA A 54 6.48 3.04 -22.63
CA ALA A 54 5.99 4.08 -23.54
C ALA A 54 4.81 4.86 -22.95
N TYR A 55 3.96 4.17 -22.18
CA TYR A 55 2.82 4.77 -21.50
C TYR A 55 3.23 5.70 -20.35
N LYS A 56 4.16 5.29 -19.49
CA LYS A 56 4.65 6.13 -18.39
C LYS A 56 5.22 7.45 -18.91
N THR A 57 6.00 7.41 -19.99
CA THR A 57 6.58 8.60 -20.61
C THR A 57 5.51 9.45 -21.31
N LYS A 58 4.53 8.83 -21.96
CA LYS A 58 3.44 9.51 -22.66
C LYS A 58 2.45 10.17 -21.71
N VAL A 59 2.01 9.46 -20.66
CA VAL A 59 1.08 10.00 -19.65
C VAL A 59 1.69 11.15 -18.87
N MET A 60 2.99 11.09 -18.55
CA MET A 60 3.69 12.20 -17.90
C MET A 60 3.82 13.42 -18.83
N ALA A 61 4.04 13.18 -20.13
CA ALA A 61 4.11 14.26 -21.12
C ALA A 61 2.72 14.83 -21.46
N ASP A 62 1.71 13.98 -21.63
CA ASP A 62 0.35 14.36 -21.94
C ASP A 62 -0.32 15.09 -20.74
N ALA A 63 -0.04 14.63 -19.51
CA ALA A 63 -0.50 15.28 -18.28
C ALA A 63 0.08 16.72 -18.16
N LYS A 64 1.36 16.86 -18.45
CA LYS A 64 2.04 18.17 -18.40
C LYS A 64 1.60 19.07 -19.56
N ALA A 65 1.36 18.51 -20.73
CA ALA A 65 0.81 19.22 -21.89
C ALA A 65 -0.64 19.65 -21.65
N TYR A 66 -1.47 18.78 -21.07
CA TYR A 66 -2.86 19.09 -20.71
C TYR A 66 -2.95 20.15 -19.62
N GLU A 67 -2.09 20.07 -18.58
CA GLU A 67 -1.98 21.13 -17.55
C GLU A 67 -1.59 22.49 -18.16
N ILE A 68 -0.60 22.50 -19.05
CA ILE A 68 -0.16 23.72 -19.76
C ILE A 68 -1.23 24.22 -20.73
N ASP A 69 -1.92 23.34 -21.45
CA ASP A 69 -2.97 23.72 -22.40
C ASP A 69 -4.24 24.17 -21.70
N THR A 70 -4.62 23.52 -20.58
CA THR A 70 -5.77 23.94 -19.75
C THR A 70 -5.51 25.29 -19.11
N ILE A 71 -4.32 25.50 -18.54
CA ILE A 71 -3.91 26.82 -18.01
C ILE A 71 -3.80 27.84 -19.15
N GLY A 72 -3.19 27.49 -20.26
CA GLY A 72 -3.04 28.35 -21.43
C GLY A 72 -4.36 28.70 -22.10
N THR A 73 -5.32 27.77 -22.17
CA THR A 73 -6.67 28.00 -22.70
C THR A 73 -7.49 28.84 -21.74
N ALA A 74 -7.36 28.60 -20.44
CA ALA A 74 -7.98 29.40 -19.41
C ALA A 74 -7.48 30.87 -19.44
N ILE A 75 -6.17 31.07 -19.63
CA ILE A 75 -5.57 32.40 -19.78
C ILE A 75 -6.00 33.06 -21.09
N ARG A 76 -6.07 32.34 -22.22
CA ARG A 76 -6.48 32.85 -23.54
C ARG A 76 -7.96 33.20 -23.61
N ASN A 77 -8.83 32.42 -22.96
CA ASN A 77 -10.28 32.65 -22.96
C ASN A 77 -10.73 33.71 -21.96
N ASN A 78 -9.85 34.13 -21.05
CA ASN A 78 -10.12 35.12 -20.01
C ASN A 78 -9.42 36.46 -20.28
N GLN A 79 -9.59 37.05 -21.48
CA GLN A 79 -9.19 38.44 -21.74
C GLN A 79 -9.94 39.44 -20.85
N ASP A 80 -11.00 39.00 -20.17
CA ASP A 80 -11.84 39.84 -19.28
C ASP A 80 -11.71 39.46 -17.80
N LEU A 81 -10.59 38.88 -17.36
CA LEU A 81 -10.35 38.76 -15.93
C LEU A 81 -10.23 40.18 -15.34
N PRO A 82 -11.06 40.52 -14.33
CA PRO A 82 -11.02 41.87 -13.70
C PRO A 82 -9.82 41.99 -12.77
N VAL A 83 -8.66 41.68 -13.28
CA VAL A 83 -7.39 41.78 -12.60
C VAL A 83 -6.67 42.93 -13.23
N SER A 84 -6.61 44.07 -12.55
CA SER A 84 -5.75 45.14 -12.94
C SER A 84 -4.42 44.98 -12.24
N PHE A 85 -3.36 44.88 -13.03
CA PHE A 85 -1.99 44.90 -12.54
C PHE A 85 -1.47 46.34 -12.57
N ASN A 86 -1.16 46.89 -11.42
CA ASN A 86 -0.49 48.18 -11.32
C ASN A 86 1.03 47.98 -11.36
N SER A 87 1.63 48.36 -12.49
CA SER A 87 3.07 48.20 -12.72
C SER A 87 3.93 49.16 -11.90
N LEU A 88 3.34 50.19 -11.26
CA LEU A 88 4.07 51.16 -10.46
C LEU A 88 4.34 50.67 -9.04
N ASP A 89 3.45 49.90 -8.48
CA ASP A 89 3.57 49.39 -7.11
C ASP A 89 3.58 47.87 -7.04
N ASN A 90 3.58 47.18 -8.18
CA ASN A 90 3.57 45.71 -8.32
C ASN A 90 2.36 45.06 -7.63
N THR A 91 1.25 45.79 -7.49
CA THR A 91 0.04 45.27 -6.84
C THR A 91 -0.95 44.72 -7.85
N LEU A 92 -1.60 43.65 -7.48
CA LEU A 92 -2.70 42.99 -8.19
C LEU A 92 -4.00 43.43 -7.51
N SER A 93 -4.82 44.24 -8.17
CA SER A 93 -6.15 44.57 -7.65
C SER A 93 -7.23 43.75 -8.35
N ILE A 94 -8.09 43.12 -7.57
CA ILE A 94 -9.25 42.36 -8.02
C ILE A 94 -10.50 43.16 -7.67
N ASP A 95 -11.31 43.54 -8.65
CA ASP A 95 -12.58 44.19 -8.38
C ASP A 95 -13.57 43.11 -7.84
N ILE A 96 -13.81 43.16 -6.52
CA ILE A 96 -14.65 42.20 -5.79
C ILE A 96 -16.12 42.63 -5.87
N THR A 97 -16.41 43.83 -6.36
CA THR A 97 -17.74 44.43 -6.22
C THR A 97 -18.72 44.06 -7.32
N ASN A 98 -18.23 43.52 -8.45
CA ASN A 98 -19.09 43.14 -9.56
C ASN A 98 -19.61 41.68 -9.44
N PRO A 99 -20.95 41.43 -9.29
CA PRO A 99 -21.52 40.12 -9.16
C PRO A 99 -21.29 39.19 -10.36
N GLU A 100 -21.24 39.71 -11.59
CA GLU A 100 -21.00 38.91 -12.78
C GLU A 100 -19.58 38.36 -12.79
N GLN A 101 -18.61 39.15 -12.37
CA GLN A 101 -17.23 38.72 -12.23
C GLN A 101 -17.02 37.69 -11.10
N LEU A 102 -17.82 37.77 -10.03
CA LEU A 102 -17.84 36.75 -8.98
C LEU A 102 -18.30 35.40 -9.54
N ILE A 103 -19.36 35.39 -10.35
CA ILE A 103 -19.89 34.18 -11.00
C ILE A 103 -18.84 33.59 -11.95
N GLN A 104 -18.20 34.42 -12.79
CA GLN A 104 -17.17 33.96 -13.72
C GLN A 104 -15.97 33.34 -12.99
N ARG A 105 -15.48 33.96 -11.92
CA ARG A 105 -14.39 33.42 -11.10
C ARG A 105 -14.79 32.11 -10.42
N SER A 106 -16.04 32.02 -9.93
CA SER A 106 -16.58 30.79 -9.33
C SER A 106 -16.63 29.66 -10.35
N ASN A 107 -17.13 29.93 -11.55
CA ASN A 107 -17.19 28.94 -12.64
C ASN A 107 -15.79 28.49 -13.06
N TYR A 108 -14.85 29.42 -13.21
CA TYR A 108 -13.46 29.11 -13.52
C TYR A 108 -12.82 28.21 -12.46
N ARG A 109 -12.99 28.57 -11.18
CA ARG A 109 -12.48 27.75 -10.06
C ARG A 109 -13.10 26.35 -10.08
N LEU A 110 -14.40 26.25 -10.33
CA LEU A 110 -15.10 24.98 -10.42
C LEU A 110 -14.54 24.10 -11.53
N GLN A 111 -14.38 24.65 -12.74
CA GLN A 111 -13.80 23.93 -13.88
C GLN A 111 -12.37 23.46 -13.62
N TYR A 112 -11.54 24.33 -13.04
CA TYR A 112 -10.18 23.96 -12.66
C TYR A 112 -10.15 22.83 -11.63
N GLN A 113 -11.00 22.90 -10.59
CA GLN A 113 -11.09 21.86 -9.57
C GLN A 113 -11.56 20.53 -10.17
N GLN A 114 -12.56 20.56 -11.04
CA GLN A 114 -13.05 19.34 -11.72
C GLN A 114 -11.98 18.73 -12.63
N ALA A 115 -11.27 19.53 -13.41
CA ALA A 115 -10.18 19.05 -14.25
C ALA A 115 -9.04 18.42 -13.42
N LYS A 116 -8.72 19.03 -12.28
CA LYS A 116 -7.70 18.47 -11.35
C LYS A 116 -8.15 17.14 -10.76
N LYS A 117 -9.39 17.02 -10.34
CA LYS A 117 -9.98 15.80 -9.79
C LYS A 117 -9.97 14.66 -10.82
N GLU A 118 -10.43 14.95 -12.04
CA GLU A 118 -10.41 13.98 -13.14
C GLU A 118 -8.99 13.49 -13.44
N HIS A 119 -8.01 14.39 -13.48
CA HIS A 119 -6.62 14.05 -13.68
C HIS A 119 -6.06 13.12 -12.58
N ASN A 120 -6.42 13.35 -11.31
CA ASN A 120 -6.04 12.46 -10.22
C ASN A 120 -6.64 11.06 -10.38
N ILE A 121 -7.92 10.98 -10.76
CA ILE A 121 -8.61 9.71 -11.04
C ILE A 121 -7.93 8.96 -12.19
N GLU A 122 -7.66 9.64 -13.32
CA GLU A 122 -6.99 9.03 -14.48
C GLU A 122 -5.62 8.47 -14.13
N LYS A 123 -4.81 9.20 -13.35
CA LYS A 123 -3.51 8.72 -12.88
C LYS A 123 -3.63 7.44 -12.05
N ILE A 124 -4.60 7.39 -11.14
CA ILE A 124 -4.81 6.22 -10.28
C ILE A 124 -5.31 5.04 -11.10
N ILE A 125 -6.23 5.25 -12.04
CA ILE A 125 -6.68 4.20 -12.97
C ILE A 125 -5.51 3.66 -13.78
N GLY A 126 -4.67 4.53 -14.35
CA GLY A 126 -3.49 4.13 -15.11
C GLY A 126 -2.53 3.27 -14.28
N LYS A 127 -2.22 3.71 -13.05
CA LYS A 127 -1.39 2.92 -12.12
C LYS A 127 -2.07 1.60 -11.73
N THR A 128 -3.41 1.57 -11.60
CA THR A 128 -4.16 0.34 -11.29
C THR A 128 -4.03 -0.70 -12.40
N ILE A 129 -4.10 -0.27 -13.65
CA ILE A 129 -3.92 -1.17 -14.80
C ILE A 129 -2.53 -1.79 -14.80
N LEU A 130 -1.49 -1.01 -14.46
CA LEU A 130 -0.14 -1.52 -14.31
C LEU A 130 -0.01 -2.54 -13.17
N GLU A 131 -0.69 -2.32 -12.04
CA GLU A 131 -0.72 -3.24 -10.89
C GLU A 131 -1.51 -4.53 -11.19
N LEU A 132 -2.56 -4.45 -12.01
CA LEU A 132 -3.30 -5.61 -12.47
C LEU A 132 -2.42 -6.50 -13.37
N GLY A 133 -1.70 -5.90 -14.31
CA GLY A 133 -0.85 -6.63 -15.25
C GLY A 133 -1.58 -7.85 -15.84
N ASP A 134 -0.95 -9.02 -15.78
CA ASP A 134 -1.51 -10.30 -16.27
C ASP A 134 -2.23 -11.10 -15.17
N LYS A 135 -2.56 -10.49 -14.04
CA LYS A 135 -3.20 -11.19 -12.92
C LYS A 135 -4.65 -11.50 -13.24
N ALA A 136 -5.05 -12.76 -13.00
CA ALA A 136 -6.43 -13.19 -13.10
C ALA A 136 -7.23 -12.75 -11.86
N PRO A 137 -8.51 -12.33 -12.02
CA PRO A 137 -9.39 -12.21 -10.87
C PRO A 137 -9.57 -13.55 -10.16
N ASP A 138 -9.47 -13.54 -8.82
CA ASP A 138 -9.67 -14.72 -7.98
C ASP A 138 -11.13 -15.19 -7.98
N SER A 139 -12.06 -14.35 -8.44
CA SER A 139 -13.49 -14.57 -8.38
C SER A 139 -14.20 -13.88 -9.56
N THR A 140 -15.34 -14.44 -9.98
CA THR A 140 -16.25 -13.81 -10.93
C THR A 140 -17.15 -12.75 -10.29
N GLU A 141 -17.09 -12.59 -8.96
CA GLU A 141 -17.87 -11.60 -8.23
C GLU A 141 -17.48 -10.18 -8.66
N GLU A 142 -18.46 -9.32 -8.90
CA GLU A 142 -18.26 -7.90 -9.21
C GLU A 142 -17.91 -7.13 -7.93
N VAL A 143 -17.12 -6.04 -8.07
CA VAL A 143 -16.89 -5.10 -6.99
C VAL A 143 -18.19 -4.33 -6.73
N ASP A 144 -18.49 -4.09 -5.47
CA ASP A 144 -19.67 -3.34 -5.02
C ASP A 144 -19.65 -1.91 -5.57
N GLU A 145 -20.80 -1.44 -6.08
CA GLU A 145 -20.94 -0.12 -6.70
C GLU A 145 -20.76 1.02 -5.68
N ASP A 146 -21.28 0.82 -4.46
CA ASP A 146 -21.11 1.79 -3.37
C ASP A 146 -19.64 1.87 -2.94
N TRP A 147 -18.90 0.74 -3.01
CA TRP A 147 -17.47 0.73 -2.76
C TRP A 147 -16.71 1.58 -3.80
N TYR A 148 -16.99 1.38 -5.09
CA TYR A 148 -16.41 2.20 -6.16
C TYR A 148 -16.73 3.68 -5.98
N THR A 149 -17.98 4.01 -5.68
CA THR A 149 -18.41 5.40 -5.47
C THR A 149 -17.61 6.05 -4.34
N ARG A 150 -17.48 5.38 -3.20
CA ARG A 150 -16.66 5.88 -2.08
C ARG A 150 -15.19 6.00 -2.45
N PHE A 151 -14.66 5.01 -3.14
CA PHE A 151 -13.28 5.00 -3.60
C PHE A 151 -12.99 6.23 -4.47
N PHE A 152 -13.76 6.46 -5.52
CA PHE A 152 -13.52 7.57 -6.45
C PHE A 152 -13.73 8.93 -5.79
N ASN A 153 -14.69 9.09 -4.92
CA ASN A 153 -14.89 10.32 -4.12
C ASN A 153 -13.71 10.64 -3.20
N ILE A 154 -12.94 9.64 -2.79
CA ILE A 154 -11.72 9.87 -1.98
C ILE A 154 -10.55 10.22 -2.90
N VAL A 155 -10.32 9.43 -3.93
CA VAL A 155 -9.10 9.53 -4.73
C VAL A 155 -9.07 10.73 -5.67
N GLU A 156 -10.19 11.35 -5.98
CA GLU A 156 -10.26 12.57 -6.78
C GLU A 156 -9.44 13.74 -6.20
N ASP A 157 -9.25 13.76 -4.87
CA ASP A 157 -8.48 14.79 -4.17
C ASP A 157 -7.02 14.39 -3.88
N VAL A 158 -6.61 13.16 -4.21
CA VAL A 158 -5.26 12.64 -3.95
C VAL A 158 -4.30 13.03 -5.07
N SER A 159 -3.37 13.95 -4.80
CA SER A 159 -2.37 14.43 -5.77
C SER A 159 -0.94 13.95 -5.51
N ASP A 160 -0.62 13.42 -4.33
CA ASP A 160 0.70 12.86 -4.02
C ASP A 160 0.92 11.53 -4.76
N GLU A 161 2.05 11.38 -5.44
CA GLU A 161 2.34 10.21 -6.28
C GLU A 161 2.48 8.90 -5.51
N GLN A 162 2.98 8.95 -4.29
CA GLN A 162 3.16 7.75 -3.45
C GLN A 162 1.78 7.27 -2.96
N LEU A 163 0.94 8.21 -2.52
CA LEU A 163 -0.44 7.91 -2.14
C LEU A 163 -1.25 7.42 -3.34
N GLN A 164 -1.12 8.03 -4.52
CA GLN A 164 -1.76 7.54 -5.74
C GLN A 164 -1.36 6.09 -6.07
N SER A 165 -0.10 5.73 -5.88
CA SER A 165 0.38 4.36 -6.10
C SER A 165 -0.18 3.38 -5.06
N LEU A 166 -0.39 3.82 -3.81
CA LEU A 166 -1.05 3.04 -2.78
C LEU A 166 -2.52 2.80 -3.13
N TRP A 167 -3.25 3.86 -3.51
CA TRP A 167 -4.65 3.77 -3.92
C TRP A 167 -4.84 2.88 -5.16
N ALA A 168 -3.92 2.93 -6.10
CA ALA A 168 -3.92 2.04 -7.27
C ALA A 168 -3.81 0.56 -6.88
N ARG A 169 -2.95 0.21 -5.91
CA ARG A 169 -2.85 -1.16 -5.38
C ARG A 169 -4.11 -1.61 -4.67
N ILE A 170 -4.79 -0.70 -3.97
CA ILE A 170 -6.08 -1.00 -3.32
C ILE A 170 -7.13 -1.32 -4.38
N LEU A 171 -7.26 -0.48 -5.39
CA LEU A 171 -8.21 -0.69 -6.48
C LEU A 171 -7.93 -1.99 -7.22
N ALA A 172 -6.66 -2.26 -7.56
CA ALA A 172 -6.26 -3.53 -8.19
C ALA A 172 -6.59 -4.74 -7.30
N GLY A 173 -6.30 -4.67 -6.01
CA GLY A 173 -6.61 -5.73 -5.07
C GLY A 173 -8.10 -6.01 -4.93
N GLU A 174 -8.95 -4.97 -4.91
CA GLU A 174 -10.41 -5.11 -4.85
C GLU A 174 -10.99 -5.67 -6.15
N VAL A 175 -10.45 -5.26 -7.31
CA VAL A 175 -10.84 -5.80 -8.62
C VAL A 175 -10.50 -7.28 -8.74
N LEU A 176 -9.31 -7.69 -8.29
CA LEU A 176 -8.88 -9.08 -8.32
C LEU A 176 -9.68 -9.95 -7.34
N LYS A 177 -9.93 -9.43 -6.15
CA LYS A 177 -10.65 -10.12 -5.09
C LYS A 177 -11.60 -9.16 -4.37
N PRO A 178 -12.87 -9.09 -4.78
CA PRO A 178 -13.87 -8.23 -4.14
C PRO A 178 -14.00 -8.48 -2.64
N ARG A 179 -14.36 -7.44 -1.91
CA ARG A 179 -14.48 -7.42 -0.43
C ARG A 179 -13.16 -7.61 0.31
N THR A 180 -12.03 -7.30 -0.35
CA THR A 180 -10.71 -7.30 0.30
C THR A 180 -10.57 -6.10 1.24
N TYR A 181 -11.08 -4.93 0.83
CA TYR A 181 -10.94 -3.69 1.59
C TYR A 181 -12.32 -3.20 2.05
N THR A 182 -12.45 -3.00 3.36
CA THR A 182 -13.70 -2.51 3.96
C THR A 182 -13.86 -1.00 3.77
N TYR A 183 -15.10 -0.49 3.87
CA TYR A 183 -15.36 0.96 3.90
C TYR A 183 -14.61 1.67 5.03
N ARG A 184 -14.48 1.02 6.19
CA ARG A 184 -13.70 1.57 7.30
C ARG A 184 -12.24 1.75 6.93
N PHE A 185 -11.65 0.78 6.22
CA PHE A 185 -10.28 0.86 5.73
C PHE A 185 -10.09 2.06 4.79
N LEU A 186 -11.00 2.25 3.81
CA LEU A 186 -10.98 3.41 2.91
C LEU A 186 -11.06 4.72 3.69
N SER A 187 -11.96 4.80 4.70
CA SER A 187 -12.13 5.99 5.53
C SER A 187 -10.89 6.32 6.38
N VAL A 188 -10.23 5.33 6.95
CA VAL A 188 -8.96 5.57 7.67
C VAL A 188 -7.89 6.08 6.71
N LEU A 189 -7.74 5.41 5.57
CA LEU A 189 -6.71 5.77 4.60
C LEU A 189 -6.92 7.16 3.99
N SER A 190 -8.17 7.59 3.78
CA SER A 190 -8.47 8.93 3.24
C SER A 190 -7.99 10.09 4.12
N ASN A 191 -7.78 9.82 5.41
CA ASN A 191 -7.32 10.82 6.38
C ASN A 191 -5.81 10.76 6.64
N ILE A 192 -5.09 9.83 6.00
CA ILE A 192 -3.64 9.70 6.19
C ILE A 192 -2.92 10.79 5.43
N SER A 193 -2.19 11.62 6.15
CA SER A 193 -1.27 12.61 5.57
C SER A 193 -0.03 11.95 4.99
N LYS A 194 0.70 12.69 4.15
CA LYS A 194 1.98 12.21 3.60
C LYS A 194 2.98 11.84 4.70
N ASN A 195 3.08 12.66 5.73
CA ASN A 195 4.00 12.44 6.85
C ASN A 195 3.64 11.16 7.64
N GLU A 196 2.37 10.94 7.92
CA GLU A 196 1.89 9.71 8.57
C GLU A 196 2.15 8.46 7.70
N PHE A 197 2.01 8.60 6.38
CA PHE A 197 2.34 7.52 5.46
C PHE A 197 3.85 7.20 5.47
N GLU A 198 4.72 8.19 5.56
CA GLU A 198 6.16 8.00 5.71
C GLU A 198 6.49 7.25 7.03
N ILE A 199 5.77 7.53 8.12
CA ILE A 199 5.90 6.79 9.39
C ILE A 199 5.48 5.32 9.20
N ILE A 200 4.37 5.05 8.50
CA ILE A 200 3.94 3.69 8.18
C ILE A 200 5.03 2.94 7.42
N LEU A 201 5.60 3.55 6.38
CA LEU A 201 6.68 2.93 5.58
C LEU A 201 7.93 2.65 6.42
N LYS A 202 8.26 3.54 7.35
CA LYS A 202 9.40 3.43 8.24
C LYS A 202 9.25 2.27 9.24
N ILE A 203 8.04 2.03 9.73
CA ILE A 203 7.73 0.99 10.72
C ILE A 203 7.45 -0.37 10.07
N ALA A 204 6.98 -0.39 8.82
CA ALA A 204 6.61 -1.61 8.11
C ALA A 204 7.67 -2.74 8.14
N PRO A 205 9.01 -2.48 8.08
CA PRO A 205 10.03 -3.52 8.16
C PRO A 205 10.06 -4.30 9.48
N PHE A 206 9.43 -3.80 10.53
CA PHE A 206 9.46 -4.42 11.87
C PHE A 206 8.19 -5.19 12.19
N VAL A 207 7.20 -5.15 11.30
CA VAL A 207 5.90 -5.83 11.46
C VAL A 207 5.97 -7.27 11.00
N CYS A 208 5.89 -8.20 11.93
CA CYS A 208 5.83 -9.63 11.66
C CYS A 208 4.42 -10.17 11.89
N GLY A 209 3.67 -10.38 10.81
CA GLY A 209 2.29 -10.82 10.90
C GLY A 209 1.38 -9.74 11.48
N ASP A 210 1.02 -9.90 12.75
CA ASP A 210 0.12 -9.01 13.47
C ASP A 210 0.76 -8.32 14.69
N VAL A 211 2.09 -8.42 14.83
CA VAL A 211 2.83 -7.83 15.93
C VAL A 211 4.14 -7.20 15.48
N ILE A 212 4.63 -6.25 16.30
CA ILE A 212 6.02 -5.80 16.33
C ILE A 212 6.60 -6.28 17.66
N ILE A 213 7.77 -6.94 17.66
CA ILE A 213 8.46 -7.27 18.91
C ILE A 213 8.94 -5.99 19.53
N ASN A 214 8.49 -5.67 20.76
CA ASN A 214 8.87 -4.42 21.41
C ASN A 214 10.29 -4.49 22.01
N ASP A 215 11.27 -4.19 21.19
CA ASP A 215 12.65 -3.95 21.62
C ASP A 215 12.99 -2.47 21.43
N GLN A 216 12.68 -1.67 22.46
CA GLN A 216 12.82 -0.20 22.39
C GLN A 216 14.23 0.26 22.01
N LYS A 217 15.30 -0.44 22.50
CA LYS A 217 16.67 -0.06 22.13
C LYS A 217 16.93 -0.20 20.65
N GLN A 218 16.44 -1.28 20.06
CA GLN A 218 16.59 -1.51 18.63
C GLN A 218 15.72 -0.58 17.80
N LEU A 219 14.44 -0.35 18.19
CA LEU A 219 13.57 0.59 17.51
C LEU A 219 14.19 1.99 17.48
N LEU A 220 14.70 2.47 18.63
CA LEU A 220 15.42 3.75 18.70
C LEU A 220 16.68 3.77 17.84
N SER A 221 17.44 2.67 17.76
CA SER A 221 18.62 2.58 16.89
C SER A 221 18.29 2.63 15.40
N LYS A 222 17.06 2.31 15.04
CA LYS A 222 16.46 2.43 13.69
C LYS A 222 15.70 3.74 13.51
N ASP A 223 15.92 4.69 14.43
CA ASP A 223 15.32 6.02 14.42
C ASP A 223 13.79 6.03 14.60
N ILE A 224 13.22 4.97 15.18
CA ILE A 224 11.80 4.89 15.52
C ILE A 224 11.60 5.36 16.95
N SER A 225 10.89 6.47 17.10
CA SER A 225 10.56 7.08 18.38
C SER A 225 9.23 6.56 18.93
N ASN A 226 9.02 6.68 20.25
CA ASN A 226 7.73 6.41 20.87
C ASN A 226 6.63 7.31 20.30
N HIS A 227 6.96 8.55 19.95
CA HIS A 227 6.00 9.48 19.34
C HIS A 227 5.45 8.97 17.99
N GLU A 228 6.27 8.31 17.16
CA GLU A 228 5.81 7.70 15.91
C GLU A 228 4.90 6.48 16.18
N ILE A 229 5.17 5.73 17.24
CA ILE A 229 4.28 4.65 17.68
C ILE A 229 2.93 5.23 18.16
N ASP A 230 2.94 6.28 18.98
CA ASP A 230 1.74 6.96 19.47
C ASP A 230 0.87 7.48 18.31
N ILE A 231 1.49 8.08 17.28
CA ILE A 231 0.79 8.50 16.05
C ILE A 231 0.07 7.32 15.39
N LEU A 232 0.71 6.18 15.24
CA LEU A 232 0.09 5.00 14.63
C LEU A 232 -1.01 4.38 15.51
N GLU A 233 -0.91 4.51 16.83
CA GLU A 233 -1.97 4.12 17.76
C GLU A 233 -3.19 5.04 17.60
N ASP A 234 -2.99 6.36 17.57
CA ASP A 234 -4.05 7.36 17.36
C ASP A 234 -4.75 7.19 16.01
N MET A 235 -4.02 6.82 14.99
CA MET A 235 -4.56 6.49 13.65
C MET A 235 -5.34 5.16 13.64
N GLY A 236 -5.28 4.35 14.69
CA GLY A 236 -5.85 3.02 14.74
C GLY A 236 -5.14 1.99 13.85
N VAL A 237 -3.89 2.23 13.50
CA VAL A 237 -3.01 1.29 12.78
C VAL A 237 -2.40 0.28 13.75
N LEU A 238 -1.97 0.74 14.92
CA LEU A 238 -1.56 -0.07 16.06
C LEU A 238 -2.66 -0.06 17.14
N LYS A 239 -2.66 -1.05 18.03
CA LYS A 239 -3.61 -1.08 19.14
C LYS A 239 -3.14 -0.16 20.26
N ASN A 240 -4.05 0.63 20.78
CA ASN A 240 -3.83 1.50 21.95
C ASN A 240 -3.49 0.69 23.20
N GLY A 241 -2.52 1.19 23.99
CA GLY A 241 -2.14 0.58 25.25
C GLY A 241 -1.09 -0.50 25.09
N SER A 242 -0.21 -0.27 24.30
CA SER A 242 0.91 -0.88 23.57
C SER A 242 1.75 -1.95 24.24
N LEU A 243 1.55 -2.34 25.45
CA LEU A 243 2.24 -3.50 26.05
C LEU A 243 1.31 -4.71 26.07
N GLN A 244 1.11 -5.30 24.90
CA GLN A 244 0.54 -6.63 24.83
C GLN A 244 1.65 -7.64 25.13
N ILE A 245 1.28 -8.72 25.82
CA ILE A 245 2.21 -9.78 26.17
C ILE A 245 1.84 -11.02 25.38
N GLN A 246 2.77 -11.46 24.55
CA GLN A 246 2.61 -12.73 23.82
C GLN A 246 3.36 -13.84 24.51
N GLY A 247 2.66 -14.92 24.85
CA GLY A 247 3.23 -16.09 25.52
C GLY A 247 3.81 -17.09 24.55
N LEU A 248 5.03 -17.57 24.83
CA LEU A 248 5.63 -18.74 24.23
C LEU A 248 5.59 -19.90 25.21
N GLN A 249 4.90 -20.98 24.87
CA GLN A 249 4.91 -22.25 25.62
C GLN A 249 5.54 -23.32 24.75
N LEU A 250 6.60 -23.96 25.23
CA LEU A 250 7.29 -25.05 24.54
C LEU A 250 7.57 -26.17 25.53
N GLU A 251 7.04 -27.33 25.25
CA GLU A 251 7.38 -28.55 25.98
C GLU A 251 8.83 -28.97 25.69
N SER A 252 9.37 -29.84 26.53
CA SER A 252 10.69 -30.45 26.37
C SER A 252 10.78 -31.12 24.98
N LYS A 253 11.86 -30.84 24.26
CA LYS A 253 12.14 -31.40 22.92
C LYS A 253 11.07 -31.11 21.87
N GLN A 254 10.35 -30.01 22.02
CA GLN A 254 9.29 -29.57 21.10
C GLN A 254 9.73 -28.36 20.29
N GLY A 255 9.26 -28.31 19.05
CA GLY A 255 9.37 -27.13 18.16
C GLY A 255 8.00 -26.55 17.83
N THR A 256 7.92 -25.24 17.67
CA THR A 256 6.73 -24.53 17.18
C THR A 256 7.06 -23.34 16.31
N VAL A 257 6.16 -22.97 15.43
CA VAL A 257 6.20 -21.67 14.74
C VAL A 257 5.61 -20.62 15.68
N PHE A 258 6.47 -19.78 16.23
CA PHE A 258 6.05 -18.74 17.19
C PHE A 258 5.49 -17.50 16.48
N LEU A 259 6.20 -17.00 15.48
CA LEU A 259 5.75 -15.89 14.66
C LEU A 259 5.81 -16.26 13.18
N LYS A 260 4.95 -15.64 12.39
CA LYS A 260 4.93 -15.81 10.93
C LYS A 260 4.47 -14.53 10.23
N SER A 261 5.11 -14.23 9.12
CA SER A 261 4.66 -13.23 8.17
C SER A 261 4.00 -13.89 6.94
N SER A 262 3.71 -13.12 5.90
CA SER A 262 3.28 -13.68 4.61
C SER A 262 4.34 -14.59 3.99
N LYS A 263 5.63 -14.29 4.17
CA LYS A 263 6.77 -14.92 3.50
C LYS A 263 7.64 -15.75 4.44
N TYR A 264 7.73 -15.43 5.72
CA TYR A 264 8.68 -16.02 6.65
C TYR A 264 8.00 -16.63 7.87
N ALA A 265 8.59 -17.72 8.38
CA ALA A 265 8.24 -18.32 9.65
C ALA A 265 9.46 -18.31 10.59
N PHE A 266 9.21 -18.03 11.86
CA PHE A 266 10.19 -18.09 12.94
C PHE A 266 9.88 -19.29 13.83
N VAL A 267 10.77 -20.26 13.78
CA VAL A 267 10.63 -21.55 14.47
C VAL A 267 11.48 -21.57 15.71
N PHE A 268 10.89 -21.98 16.82
CA PHE A 268 11.52 -22.11 18.13
C PHE A 268 11.56 -23.56 18.53
N ILE A 269 12.72 -24.08 18.91
CA ILE A 269 12.93 -25.47 19.30
C ILE A 269 13.51 -25.50 20.70
N ASN A 270 12.79 -26.11 21.64
CA ASN A 270 13.27 -26.34 22.98
C ASN A 270 14.08 -27.65 23.03
N ASN A 271 15.39 -27.54 23.07
CA ASN A 271 16.30 -28.69 23.20
C ASN A 271 16.55 -29.11 24.68
N GLY A 272 15.89 -28.43 25.63
CA GLY A 272 16.00 -28.69 27.05
C GLY A 272 15.15 -29.86 27.56
N LEU A 273 15.34 -30.20 28.81
CA LEU A 273 14.57 -31.24 29.53
C LEU A 273 13.35 -30.66 30.26
N SER A 274 13.26 -29.35 30.39
CA SER A 274 12.16 -28.63 31.04
C SER A 274 11.36 -27.85 29.99
N SER A 275 10.07 -27.66 30.24
CA SER A 275 9.23 -26.77 29.41
C SER A 275 9.69 -25.32 29.56
N ILE A 276 9.52 -24.54 28.47
CA ILE A 276 9.73 -23.09 28.44
C ILE A 276 8.36 -22.43 28.48
N ASN A 277 8.17 -21.49 29.41
CA ASN A 277 7.02 -20.60 29.47
C ASN A 277 7.56 -19.18 29.60
N HIS A 278 7.51 -18.40 28.52
CA HIS A 278 8.09 -17.07 28.45
C HIS A 278 7.11 -16.08 27.83
N MET A 279 7.13 -14.87 28.36
CA MET A 279 6.29 -13.77 27.90
C MET A 279 7.16 -12.69 27.26
N ILE A 280 6.80 -12.23 26.10
CA ILE A 280 7.49 -11.12 25.42
C ILE A 280 6.55 -9.95 25.20
N ASP A 281 7.10 -8.75 25.30
CA ASP A 281 6.39 -7.53 24.98
C ASP A 281 6.28 -7.38 23.48
N VAL A 282 5.07 -7.13 23.02
CA VAL A 282 4.76 -6.88 21.60
C VAL A 282 3.87 -5.66 21.47
N ILE A 283 3.89 -5.04 20.30
CA ILE A 283 2.94 -4.02 19.89
C ILE A 283 2.03 -4.69 18.87
N ASP A 284 0.75 -4.78 19.20
CA ASP A 284 -0.25 -5.41 18.34
C ASP A 284 -0.66 -4.50 17.18
N VAL A 285 -0.81 -5.09 16.02
CA VAL A 285 -1.30 -4.43 14.80
C VAL A 285 -2.81 -4.65 14.66
N THR A 286 -3.57 -3.59 14.38
CA THR A 286 -5.00 -3.71 14.09
C THR A 286 -5.26 -4.37 12.72
N GLU A 287 -6.52 -4.77 12.45
CA GLU A 287 -6.86 -5.29 11.11
C GLU A 287 -6.63 -4.26 10.00
N THR A 288 -6.90 -2.98 10.29
CA THR A 288 -6.58 -1.86 9.37
C THR A 288 -5.07 -1.75 9.14
N GLY A 289 -4.28 -1.82 10.22
CA GLY A 289 -2.82 -1.81 10.15
C GLY A 289 -2.25 -2.98 9.34
N LYS A 290 -2.76 -4.20 9.53
CA LYS A 290 -2.35 -5.38 8.74
C LYS A 290 -2.56 -5.16 7.24
N GLN A 291 -3.71 -4.59 6.86
CA GLN A 291 -3.99 -4.27 5.45
C GLN A 291 -3.02 -3.21 4.91
N LEU A 292 -2.74 -2.16 5.69
CA LEU A 292 -1.78 -1.10 5.31
C LEU A 292 -0.37 -1.64 5.15
N PHE A 293 0.15 -2.39 6.12
CA PHE A 293 1.50 -2.95 6.05
C PHE A 293 1.66 -3.98 4.93
N LYS A 294 0.62 -4.77 4.65
CA LYS A 294 0.59 -5.68 3.50
C LYS A 294 0.65 -4.92 2.18
N LEU A 295 -0.06 -3.79 2.06
CA LEU A 295 -0.05 -2.92 0.88
C LEU A 295 1.29 -2.20 0.70
N ALA A 296 1.92 -1.77 1.78
CA ALA A 296 3.26 -1.18 1.75
C ALA A 296 4.27 -2.13 1.12
N ASN A 297 4.08 -3.45 1.30
CA ASN A 297 4.89 -4.53 0.73
C ASN A 297 6.40 -4.35 0.97
N ILE A 298 6.76 -3.85 2.14
CA ILE A 298 8.15 -3.64 2.56
C ILE A 298 8.70 -4.94 3.15
N PRO A 299 9.89 -5.37 2.75
CA PRO A 299 10.49 -6.58 3.29
C PRO A 299 10.79 -6.43 4.79
N LEU A 300 10.64 -7.54 5.53
CA LEU A 300 10.95 -7.60 6.95
C LEU A 300 12.44 -7.40 7.19
N ASP A 301 12.80 -6.58 8.19
CA ASP A 301 14.19 -6.43 8.67
C ASP A 301 14.60 -7.66 9.48
N MET A 302 15.32 -8.57 8.85
CA MET A 302 15.76 -9.83 9.45
C MET A 302 16.82 -9.63 10.53
N ASP A 303 17.65 -8.59 10.45
CA ASP A 303 18.63 -8.25 11.47
C ASP A 303 17.94 -7.76 12.74
N TYR A 304 16.91 -6.93 12.60
CA TYR A 304 16.06 -6.53 13.70
C TYR A 304 15.43 -7.75 14.38
N MET A 305 14.78 -8.62 13.61
CA MET A 305 14.11 -9.82 14.14
C MET A 305 15.08 -10.72 14.88
N LYS A 306 16.24 -10.97 14.29
CA LYS A 306 17.31 -11.79 14.91
C LYS A 306 17.76 -11.21 16.25
N ASN A 307 18.09 -9.92 16.27
CA ASN A 307 18.58 -9.25 17.47
C ASN A 307 17.51 -9.13 18.56
N ALA A 308 16.26 -8.87 18.17
CA ALA A 308 15.13 -8.85 19.10
C ALA A 308 14.92 -10.22 19.77
N PHE A 309 15.02 -11.31 19.03
CA PHE A 309 14.97 -12.66 19.62
C PHE A 309 16.17 -12.95 20.53
N ILE A 310 17.38 -12.57 20.12
CA ILE A 310 18.56 -12.71 21.00
C ILE A 310 18.32 -12.00 22.32
N ASN A 311 17.84 -10.75 22.29
CA ASN A 311 17.63 -9.96 23.51
C ASN A 311 16.51 -10.51 24.39
N LYS A 312 15.36 -10.88 23.79
CA LYS A 312 14.19 -11.38 24.53
C LYS A 312 14.34 -12.79 25.08
N PHE A 313 15.17 -13.63 24.45
CA PHE A 313 15.34 -15.05 24.82
C PHE A 313 16.75 -15.40 25.32
N SER A 314 17.55 -14.41 25.71
CA SER A 314 18.95 -14.58 26.16
C SER A 314 19.14 -15.54 27.34
N GLU A 315 18.11 -15.70 28.19
CA GLU A 315 18.16 -16.59 29.37
C GLU A 315 18.03 -18.09 29.03
N PHE A 316 17.50 -18.41 27.84
CA PHE A 316 17.17 -19.81 27.46
C PHE A 316 18.31 -20.48 26.67
N LYS A 317 19.33 -20.96 27.36
CA LYS A 317 20.57 -21.57 26.79
C LYS A 317 20.32 -22.79 25.86
N LYS A 318 19.16 -23.44 25.97
CA LYS A 318 18.81 -24.64 25.19
C LYS A 318 17.69 -24.37 24.17
N LEU A 319 17.35 -23.11 23.93
CA LEU A 319 16.42 -22.69 22.91
C LEU A 319 17.18 -22.42 21.61
N SER A 320 16.79 -23.10 20.52
CA SER A 320 17.23 -22.77 19.18
C SER A 320 16.13 -22.00 18.45
N ILE A 321 16.49 -20.96 17.73
CA ILE A 321 15.56 -20.16 16.95
C ILE A 321 16.11 -20.05 15.53
N PHE A 322 15.29 -20.30 14.53
CA PHE A 322 15.66 -20.05 13.14
C PHE A 322 14.54 -19.39 12.36
N ALA A 323 14.93 -18.65 11.32
CA ALA A 323 14.02 -18.08 10.35
C ALA A 323 14.16 -18.78 9.00
N ALA A 324 13.04 -19.13 8.39
CA ALA A 324 13.02 -19.75 7.06
C ALA A 324 11.86 -19.21 6.20
N GLU A 325 12.02 -19.27 4.89
CA GLU A 325 10.93 -18.94 3.96
C GLU A 325 9.83 -19.98 4.01
N ILE A 326 8.58 -19.50 3.95
CA ILE A 326 7.41 -20.36 3.82
C ILE A 326 7.29 -20.77 2.35
N THR A 327 7.47 -22.06 2.09
CA THR A 327 7.40 -22.62 0.71
C THR A 327 5.99 -23.03 0.33
N LYS A 328 5.18 -23.48 1.30
CA LYS A 328 3.80 -23.94 1.07
C LYS A 328 2.93 -23.73 2.31
N ARG A 329 1.64 -23.50 2.08
CA ARG A 329 0.59 -23.50 3.11
C ARG A 329 -0.53 -24.42 2.63
N GLU A 330 -0.82 -25.45 3.39
CA GLU A 330 -1.85 -26.43 3.02
C GLU A 330 -2.51 -27.00 4.28
N ASN A 331 -3.83 -27.07 4.29
CA ASN A 331 -4.63 -27.64 5.39
C ASN A 331 -4.26 -27.12 6.78
N GLY A 332 -3.93 -25.81 6.89
CA GLY A 332 -3.50 -25.18 8.15
C GLY A 332 -2.04 -25.43 8.51
N GLN A 333 -1.32 -26.24 7.77
CA GLN A 333 0.11 -26.50 7.95
C GLN A 333 0.97 -25.53 7.14
N ILE A 334 2.14 -25.22 7.68
CA ILE A 334 3.15 -24.36 7.06
C ILE A 334 4.38 -25.22 6.80
N TYR A 335 4.81 -25.21 5.53
CA TYR A 335 6.05 -25.84 5.10
C TYR A 335 7.08 -24.75 4.90
N VAL A 336 8.26 -24.95 5.45
CA VAL A 336 9.37 -24.00 5.37
C VAL A 336 10.54 -24.56 4.57
N SER A 337 11.37 -23.67 4.04
CA SER A 337 12.60 -24.03 3.35
C SER A 337 13.61 -24.67 4.30
N ASP A 338 14.37 -25.64 3.83
CA ASP A 338 15.52 -26.20 4.56
C ASP A 338 16.68 -25.19 4.70
N LYS A 339 16.69 -24.15 3.87
CA LYS A 339 17.65 -23.06 3.93
C LYS A 339 17.18 -22.02 4.93
N HIS A 340 17.86 -21.93 6.07
CA HIS A 340 17.59 -20.91 7.07
C HIS A 340 18.17 -19.56 6.64
N ILE A 341 17.45 -18.48 6.97
CA ILE A 341 17.89 -17.09 6.76
C ILE A 341 18.87 -16.72 7.86
N PHE A 342 18.55 -17.10 9.08
CA PHE A 342 19.47 -17.04 10.23
C PHE A 342 19.15 -18.18 11.21
N ASP A 343 20.17 -18.54 12.00
CA ASP A 343 20.07 -19.46 13.13
C ASP A 343 20.59 -18.78 14.38
N ILE A 344 19.89 -18.97 15.49
CA ILE A 344 20.33 -18.64 16.83
C ILE A 344 20.47 -19.98 17.57
N ASN A 345 21.63 -20.59 17.51
CA ASN A 345 21.95 -21.82 18.21
C ASN A 345 22.65 -21.47 19.50
N HIS A 346 22.05 -21.87 20.64
CA HIS A 346 22.59 -21.68 21.97
C HIS A 346 23.25 -20.31 22.12
N ILE A 347 22.55 -19.35 22.66
CA ILE A 347 23.16 -18.05 22.98
C ILE A 347 24.41 -18.37 23.80
N LYS A 348 25.58 -18.33 23.14
CA LYS A 348 26.86 -18.60 23.77
C LYS A 348 27.07 -17.57 24.87
N GLU A 349 27.44 -18.07 26.06
CA GLU A 349 28.02 -17.20 27.04
C GLU A 349 29.25 -16.51 26.41
N ASN A 350 29.21 -15.20 26.33
CA ASN A 350 30.42 -14.38 26.28
C ASN A 350 30.81 -14.02 27.69
#